data_edaf49ce27e82ff41514473362436951
#
_entry.id   edaf49ce27e82ff41514473362436951
#
_cell.length_a   1.000
_cell.length_b   1.000
_cell.length_c   1.000
_cell.angle_alpha   90.00
_cell.angle_beta   90.00
_cell.angle_gamma   90.00
#
_symmetry.space_group_name_H-M   'P 1'
#
loop_
_entity.id
_entity.type
_entity.pdbx_description
1 polymer ?
#
loop_
_entity_poly.entity_id
_entity_poly.type
_entity_poly.pdbx_seq_one_letter_code
_entity_poly.pdbx_strand_id
1 'polypeptide(L)' 'MRIIVVGAGKVGTALCRSLVEEKHDVILIEEKEEVLKRLSKRYDVMGFAGNGANFKILEQAEVNNCDVFIAMTDKDE' A
#
# COMPACT_ATOMS: atom_id res chain seq x y z
N MET A 1 -7.61 7.74 -9.70
CA MET A 1 -8.31 7.02 -8.63
C MET A 1 -7.35 6.84 -7.46
N ARG A 2 -7.84 7.04 -6.25
CA ARG A 2 -7.01 6.86 -5.06
C ARG A 2 -7.21 5.45 -4.51
N ILE A 3 -6.13 4.69 -4.42
CA ILE A 3 -6.18 3.29 -4.05
C ILE A 3 -5.26 3.02 -2.87
N ILE A 4 -5.78 2.38 -1.84
CA ILE A 4 -4.99 1.98 -0.69
C ILE A 4 -4.73 0.49 -0.77
N VAL A 5 -3.45 0.11 -0.70
CA VAL A 5 -3.03 -1.28 -0.72
C VAL A 5 -2.38 -1.59 0.63
N VAL A 6 -2.89 -2.60 1.30
CA VAL A 6 -2.35 -3.05 2.59
C VAL A 6 -1.59 -4.35 2.36
N GLY A 7 -0.31 -4.33 2.69
CA GLY A 7 0.56 -5.48 2.48
C GLY A 7 1.29 -5.40 1.16
N ALA A 8 2.57 -5.79 1.16
CA ALA A 8 3.40 -5.67 -0.03
C ALA A 8 4.21 -6.94 -0.28
N GLY A 9 3.55 -8.09 -0.18
CA GLY A 9 4.13 -9.34 -0.61
C GLY A 9 4.28 -9.35 -2.12
N LYS A 10 4.55 -10.51 -2.70
CA LYS A 10 4.78 -10.60 -4.14
C LYS A 10 3.59 -10.06 -4.94
N VAL A 11 2.38 -10.45 -4.56
CA VAL A 11 1.19 -10.01 -5.26
C VAL A 11 0.94 -8.53 -5.04
N GLY A 12 1.11 -8.06 -3.80
CA GLY A 12 0.91 -6.65 -3.49
C GLY A 12 1.89 -5.75 -4.23
N THR A 13 3.15 -6.20 -4.35
CA THR A 13 4.16 -5.45 -5.09
C THR A 13 3.79 -5.35 -6.57
N ALA A 14 3.38 -6.46 -7.17
CA ALA A 14 2.99 -6.47 -8.57
C ALA A 14 1.78 -5.58 -8.81
N LEU A 15 0.84 -5.60 -7.87
CA LEU A 15 -0.35 -4.77 -7.98
C LEU A 15 0.00 -3.28 -7.89
N CYS A 16 0.85 -2.91 -6.95
CA CYS A 16 1.29 -1.52 -6.83
C CYS A 16 1.94 -1.04 -8.12
N ARG A 17 2.80 -1.87 -8.70
CA ARG A 17 3.45 -1.53 -9.94
C ARG A 17 2.43 -1.25 -11.04
N SER A 18 1.47 -2.14 -11.21
CA SER A 18 0.44 -1.97 -12.23
C SER A 18 -0.38 -0.70 -12.02
N LEU A 19 -0.75 -0.44 -10.77
CA LEU A 19 -1.57 0.73 -10.47
C LEU A 19 -0.81 2.02 -10.70
N VAL A 20 0.46 2.05 -10.36
CA VAL A 20 1.30 3.23 -10.60
C VAL A 20 1.47 3.47 -12.10
N GLU A 21 1.65 2.40 -12.86
CA GLU A 21 1.79 2.53 -14.31
C GLU A 21 0.52 3.08 -14.95
N GLU A 22 -0.62 2.83 -14.33
CA GLU A 22 -1.89 3.37 -14.81
C GLU A 22 -2.18 4.76 -14.25
N LYS A 23 -1.21 5.32 -13.53
CA LYS A 23 -1.28 6.69 -13.00
C LYS A 23 -2.34 6.90 -11.93
N HIS A 24 -2.61 5.87 -11.16
CA HIS A 24 -3.46 6.00 -9.98
C HIS A 24 -2.65 6.52 -8.80
N ASP A 25 -3.34 7.17 -7.87
CA ASP A 25 -2.72 7.57 -6.60
C ASP A 25 -2.70 6.36 -5.70
N VAL A 26 -1.53 5.81 -5.46
CA VAL A 26 -1.38 4.61 -4.65
C VAL A 26 -0.82 4.95 -3.28
N ILE A 27 -1.50 4.47 -2.26
CA ILE A 27 -1.06 4.57 -0.87
C ILE A 27 -0.79 3.14 -0.39
N LEU A 28 0.42 2.91 0.09
CA LEU A 28 0.83 1.58 0.53
C LEU A 28 0.99 1.55 2.04
N ILE A 29 0.36 0.60 2.69
CA ILE A 29 0.52 0.36 4.12
C ILE A 29 1.23 -0.97 4.28
N GLU A 30 2.41 -0.95 4.89
CA GLU A 30 3.27 -2.12 5.02
C GLU A 30 3.93 -2.14 6.39
N GLU A 31 3.93 -3.30 7.04
CA GLU A 31 4.53 -3.43 8.37
C GLU A 31 6.05 -3.38 8.34
N LYS A 32 6.65 -3.92 7.29
CA LYS A 32 8.10 -4.01 7.18
C LYS A 32 8.65 -2.74 6.56
N GLU A 33 9.35 -1.94 7.34
CA GLU A 33 9.89 -0.67 6.86
C GLU A 33 10.83 -0.84 5.67
N GLU A 34 11.63 -1.89 5.66
CA GLU A 34 12.57 -2.11 4.56
C GLU A 34 11.85 -2.38 3.24
N VAL A 35 10.72 -3.09 3.28
CA VAL A 35 9.91 -3.32 2.09
C VAL A 35 9.30 -2.01 1.63
N LEU A 36 8.78 -1.24 2.57
CA LEU A 36 8.17 0.05 2.27
C LEU A 36 9.16 0.99 1.63
N LYS A 37 10.37 1.09 2.19
CA LYS A 37 11.40 1.96 1.66
C LYS A 37 11.79 1.56 0.24
N ARG A 38 11.93 0.26 0.01
CA ARG A 38 12.31 -0.23 -1.32
C ARG A 38 11.26 0.14 -2.36
N LEU A 39 10.00 -0.05 -2.03
CA LEU A 39 8.94 0.24 -2.96
C LEU A 39 8.73 1.73 -3.16
N SER A 40 8.88 2.52 -2.10
CA SER A 40 8.73 3.97 -2.20
C SER A 40 9.82 4.60 -3.05
N LYS A 41 11.02 4.00 -3.07
CA LYS A 41 12.09 4.48 -3.93
C LYS A 41 11.87 4.11 -5.39
N ARG A 42 11.26 2.96 -5.61
CA ARG A 42 11.11 2.43 -6.95
C ARG A 42 9.86 2.94 -7.67
N TYR A 43 8.81 3.16 -6.92
CA TYR A 43 7.52 3.58 -7.45
C TYR A 43 7.06 4.84 -6.76
N ASP A 44 6.27 5.63 -7.46
CA ASP A 44 5.71 6.85 -6.89
C ASP A 44 4.48 6.49 -6.04
N VAL A 45 4.73 5.99 -4.85
CA VAL A 45 3.68 5.62 -3.91
C VAL A 45 3.89 6.35 -2.59
N MET A 46 2.80 6.70 -1.93
CA MET A 46 2.86 7.24 -0.58
C MET A 46 2.82 6.06 0.39
N GLY A 47 3.80 5.95 1.25
CA GLY A 47 3.91 4.80 2.13
C GLY A 47 3.72 5.14 3.59
N PHE A 48 3.06 4.23 4.31
CA PHE A 48 2.92 4.31 5.75
C PHE A 48 3.36 2.99 6.36
N ALA A 49 4.28 3.04 7.31
CA ALA A 49 4.75 1.84 8.00
C ALA A 49 3.79 1.52 9.13
N GLY A 50 3.28 0.30 9.15
CA GLY A 50 2.40 -0.11 10.22
C GLY A 50 1.51 -1.27 9.84
N ASN A 51 0.69 -1.66 10.80
CA ASN A 51 -0.26 -2.74 10.61
C ASN A 51 -1.55 -2.18 10.04
N GLY A 52 -2.00 -2.72 8.91
CA GLY A 52 -3.24 -2.28 8.29
C GLY A 52 -4.49 -2.43 9.14
N ALA A 53 -4.41 -3.22 10.22
CA ALA A 53 -5.52 -3.33 11.15
C ALA A 53 -5.52 -2.20 12.19
N ASN A 54 -4.48 -1.37 12.21
CA ASN A 54 -4.38 -0.25 13.14
C ASN A 54 -5.20 0.93 12.63
N PHE A 55 -6.19 1.32 13.42
CA PHE A 55 -7.09 2.39 13.03
C PHE A 55 -6.38 3.71 12.75
N LYS A 56 -5.35 4.03 13.55
CA LYS A 56 -4.61 5.27 13.34
C LYS A 56 -3.87 5.29 12.01
N ILE A 57 -3.32 4.15 11.61
CA ILE A 57 -2.64 4.05 10.33
C ILE A 57 -3.63 4.25 9.19
N LEU A 58 -4.81 3.66 9.30
CA LEU A 58 -5.84 3.82 8.28
C LEU A 58 -6.30 5.27 8.19
N GLU A 59 -6.41 5.95 9.32
CA GLU A 59 -6.79 7.36 9.32
C GLU A 59 -5.72 8.20 8.64
N GLN A 60 -4.44 7.94 8.94
CA GLN A 60 -3.34 8.66 8.32
C GLN A 60 -3.31 8.46 6.81
N ALA A 61 -3.68 7.28 6.36
CA ALA A 61 -3.73 6.97 4.94
C ALA A 61 -5.01 7.50 4.28
N GLU A 62 -5.85 8.19 5.04
CA GLU A 62 -7.10 8.78 4.53
C GLU A 62 -8.01 7.72 3.91
N VAL A 63 -8.23 6.65 4.66
CA VAL A 63 -9.02 5.53 4.16
C VAL A 63 -10.43 5.96 3.74
N ASN A 64 -10.98 6.99 4.39
CA ASN A 64 -12.32 7.47 4.06
C ASN A 64 -12.38 8.22 2.74
N ASN A 65 -11.23 8.59 2.20
CA ASN A 65 -11.15 9.32 0.94
C ASN A 65 -10.62 8.48 -0.20
N CYS A 66 -10.45 7.18 0.01
CA CYS A 66 -9.96 6.33 -1.06
C CYS A 66 -11.12 5.79 -1.89
N ASP A 67 -10.84 5.51 -3.15
CA ASP A 67 -11.83 4.94 -4.05
C ASP A 67 -11.85 3.42 -3.96
N VAL A 68 -10.70 2.82 -3.70
CA VAL A 68 -10.56 1.37 -3.60
C VAL A 68 -9.63 1.04 -2.44
N PHE A 69 -10.01 0.07 -1.65
CA PHE A 69 -9.20 -0.43 -0.54
C PHE A 69 -8.92 -1.91 -0.77
N ILE A 70 -7.65 -2.26 -0.86
CA ILE A 70 -7.23 -3.63 -1.13
C ILE A 70 -6.38 -4.13 0.03
N ALA A 71 -6.84 -5.16 0.70
CA ALA A 71 -6.09 -5.77 1.79
C ALA A 71 -5.49 -7.07 1.31
N MET A 72 -4.15 -7.15 1.34
CA MET A 72 -3.42 -8.34 0.95
C MET A 72 -2.84 -8.97 2.20
N THR A 73 -2.86 -10.28 2.27
CA THR A 73 -2.24 -10.97 3.41
C THR A 73 -1.01 -11.71 2.90
N ASP A 74 -0.02 -11.82 3.79
CA ASP A 74 1.24 -12.45 3.43
C ASP A 74 1.35 -13.89 3.89
N LYS A 75 0.26 -14.48 4.28
CA LYS A 75 0.29 -15.81 4.89
C LYS A 75 0.76 -16.89 3.94
N ASP A 76 0.59 -16.68 2.67
CA ASP A 76 0.84 -17.72 1.68
C ASP A 76 2.16 -17.57 0.96
N GLU A 77 3.02 -16.75 1.49
CA GLU A 77 4.29 -16.50 0.81
C GLU A 77 5.38 -17.40 1.23
#